data_ac8ecc224a221bf3343dca7a225f95d2
#
_entry.id   ac8ecc224a221bf3343dca7a225f95d2
#
_cell.length_a   1.000
_cell.length_b   1.000
_cell.length_c   1.000
_cell.angle_alpha   90.00
_cell.angle_beta   90.00
_cell.angle_gamma   90.00
#
_symmetry.space_group_name_H-M   'P 1'
#
loop_
_entity.id
_entity.type
_entity.pdbx_description
1 polymer ?
#
loop_
_entity_poly.entity_id
_entity_poly.type
_entity_poly.pdbx_seq_one_letter_code
_entity_poly.pdbx_strand_id
1 'polypeptide(L)'
;VYDTTLPAAVGAASSVGIAVTATRRDHVHQALSTQTTIIASGRTASAGAGDQALTGVGFSPTGLIALATVASTSIASWGFGDDAVAEDSSTMLSNQDFAAQAGYFMYASDNAGRYLVAVIKTLDADGCTLTWSKGGAGYDILYRILFLR
;
A
#
# COMPACT_ATOMS: atom_id res chain seq x y z
N VAL A 1 8.41 49.10 17.42
CA VAL A 1 7.23 48.62 18.16
C VAL A 1 7.20 47.12 18.06
N TYR A 2 7.36 46.42 19.19
CA TYR A 2 7.26 44.96 19.22
C TYR A 2 5.77 44.59 19.26
N ASP A 3 5.34 43.72 18.34
CA ASP A 3 4.00 43.17 18.38
C ASP A 3 3.92 42.15 19.53
N THR A 4 3.02 42.39 20.46
CA THR A 4 2.79 41.54 21.63
C THR A 4 1.69 40.48 21.41
N THR A 5 1.17 40.37 20.18
CA THR A 5 0.15 39.39 19.88
C THR A 5 0.77 37.99 19.87
N LEU A 6 0.25 37.10 20.69
CA LEU A 6 0.68 35.71 20.71
C LEU A 6 0.36 35.04 19.37
N PRO A 7 1.26 34.24 18.81
CA PRO A 7 0.97 33.48 17.61
C PRO A 7 -0.21 32.52 17.86
N ALA A 8 -1.04 32.33 16.85
CA ALA A 8 -2.12 31.36 16.92
C ALA A 8 -1.57 29.97 17.27
N ALA A 9 -2.31 29.22 18.07
CA ALA A 9 -1.90 27.89 18.50
C ALA A 9 -1.64 26.97 17.28
N VAL A 10 -0.59 26.21 17.38
CA VAL A 10 -0.28 25.17 16.38
C VAL A 10 -1.45 24.18 16.34
N GLY A 11 -2.13 24.09 15.22
CA GLY A 11 -3.32 23.24 15.05
C GLY A 11 -4.63 23.98 14.81
N ALA A 12 -4.66 25.30 14.95
CA ALA A 12 -5.79 26.08 14.42
C ALA A 12 -5.76 26.05 12.89
N ALA A 13 -6.94 25.96 12.27
CA ALA A 13 -7.09 26.01 10.82
C ALA A 13 -6.22 27.14 10.24
N SER A 14 -5.45 26.83 9.19
CA SER A 14 -4.53 27.78 8.58
C SER A 14 -5.28 29.05 8.19
N SER A 15 -5.17 30.10 8.96
CA SER A 15 -5.55 31.43 8.53
C SER A 15 -4.35 32.02 7.81
N VAL A 16 -4.54 32.52 6.62
CA VAL A 16 -3.53 33.33 5.94
C VAL A 16 -3.25 34.52 6.84
N GLY A 17 -2.08 34.57 7.43
CA GLY A 17 -1.69 35.68 8.28
C GLY A 17 -1.65 36.96 7.46
N ILE A 18 -2.45 37.94 7.83
CA ILE A 18 -2.40 39.29 7.27
C ILE A 18 -1.46 40.13 8.14
N ALA A 19 -0.23 39.68 8.30
CA ALA A 19 0.75 40.48 8.98
C ALA A 19 1.32 41.53 8.03
N VAL A 20 1.01 42.79 8.30
CA VAL A 20 1.50 43.95 7.54
C VAL A 20 3.01 44.18 7.76
N THR A 21 3.60 43.54 8.74
CA THR A 21 5.03 43.56 8.98
C THR A 21 5.65 42.21 8.63
N ALA A 22 6.68 42.22 7.82
CA ALA A 22 7.44 41.03 7.40
C ALA A 22 8.17 40.37 8.59
N THR A 23 7.40 39.93 9.55
CA THR A 23 7.89 39.05 10.61
C THR A 23 7.60 37.60 10.17
N ARG A 24 8.54 36.70 10.40
CA ARG A 24 8.48 35.27 10.09
C ARG A 24 7.29 34.51 10.71
N ARG A 25 6.22 35.18 11.11
CA ARG A 25 5.02 34.60 11.70
C ARG A 25 4.14 33.89 10.68
N ASP A 26 4.36 34.17 9.41
CA ASP A 26 3.52 33.64 8.31
C ASP A 26 4.03 32.32 7.77
N HIS A 27 5.08 31.76 8.35
CA HIS A 27 5.53 30.44 7.99
C HIS A 27 4.67 29.38 8.66
N VAL A 28 3.54 29.08 8.06
CA VAL A 28 2.85 27.83 8.32
C VAL A 28 3.62 26.73 7.62
N HIS A 29 4.48 26.05 8.36
CA HIS A 29 4.99 24.77 7.89
C HIS A 29 3.79 23.83 7.82
N GLN A 30 3.29 23.61 6.63
CA GLN A 30 2.41 22.48 6.41
C GLN A 30 3.20 21.24 6.84
N ALA A 31 2.78 20.58 7.91
CA ALA A 31 3.31 19.28 8.23
C ALA A 31 3.13 18.42 6.99
N LEU A 32 4.21 17.89 6.43
CA LEU A 32 4.16 16.84 5.45
C LEU A 32 3.40 15.69 6.12
N SER A 33 2.10 15.60 5.87
CA SER A 33 1.33 14.47 6.35
C SER A 33 1.73 13.28 5.48
N THR A 34 2.74 12.54 5.92
CA THR A 34 2.97 11.21 5.40
C THR A 34 1.76 10.38 5.80
N GLN A 35 0.85 10.16 4.88
CA GLN A 35 -0.30 9.32 5.13
C GLN A 35 0.11 7.88 4.86
N THR A 36 -0.17 7.04 5.83
CA THR A 36 0.01 5.59 5.71
C THR A 36 -1.21 4.89 6.27
N THR A 37 -1.67 3.88 5.60
CA THR A 37 -2.79 3.03 6.05
C THR A 37 -2.45 1.57 5.82
N ILE A 38 -2.81 0.69 6.76
CA ILE A 38 -2.66 -0.75 6.61
C ILE A 38 -4.03 -1.37 6.45
N ILE A 39 -4.23 -2.10 5.36
CA ILE A 39 -5.42 -2.93 5.14
C ILE A 39 -5.04 -4.40 5.25
N ALA A 40 -5.78 -5.14 6.08
CA ALA A 40 -5.72 -6.59 6.15
C ALA A 40 -6.87 -7.18 5.34
N SER A 41 -6.56 -8.12 4.46
CA SER A 41 -7.54 -8.80 3.62
C SER A 41 -7.07 -10.21 3.26
N GLY A 42 -7.80 -10.89 2.43
CA GLY A 42 -7.46 -12.21 1.94
C GLY A 42 -8.10 -12.52 0.60
N ARG A 43 -7.63 -13.59 -0.03
CA ARG A 43 -8.21 -14.16 -1.22
C ARG A 43 -8.28 -15.67 -1.06
N THR A 44 -9.45 -16.24 -1.22
CA THR A 44 -9.63 -17.70 -1.15
C THR A 44 -9.36 -18.36 -2.49
N ALA A 45 -8.95 -19.61 -2.47
CA ALA A 45 -8.79 -20.43 -3.68
C ALA A 45 -10.09 -20.50 -4.49
N SER A 46 -11.24 -20.50 -3.82
CA SER A 46 -12.56 -20.53 -4.46
C SER A 46 -12.93 -19.23 -5.16
N ALA A 47 -12.45 -18.08 -4.68
CA ALA A 47 -12.65 -16.79 -5.35
C ALA A 47 -11.89 -16.73 -6.70
N GLY A 48 -10.79 -17.48 -6.80
CA GLY A 48 -10.08 -17.69 -8.04
C GLY A 48 -9.44 -16.43 -8.62
N ALA A 49 -9.32 -16.43 -9.96
CA ALA A 49 -8.83 -15.28 -10.72
C ALA A 49 -9.85 -14.13 -10.75
N GLY A 50 -9.39 -12.93 -11.10
CA GLY A 50 -10.21 -11.72 -11.24
C GLY A 50 -9.81 -10.58 -10.34
N ASP A 51 -10.51 -9.46 -10.47
CA ASP A 51 -10.20 -8.23 -9.78
C ASP A 51 -10.70 -8.22 -8.34
N GLN A 52 -9.97 -7.51 -7.49
CA GLN A 52 -10.33 -7.23 -6.10
C GLN A 52 -9.99 -5.79 -5.77
N ALA A 53 -11.00 -4.98 -5.51
CA ALA A 53 -10.80 -3.62 -5.03
C ALA A 53 -10.55 -3.63 -3.51
N LEU A 54 -9.59 -2.83 -3.08
CA LEU A 54 -9.27 -2.52 -1.69
C LEU A 54 -9.49 -1.03 -1.49
N THR A 55 -10.45 -0.69 -0.65
CA THR A 55 -10.90 0.69 -0.41
C THR A 55 -10.86 1.02 1.08
N GLY A 56 -11.08 2.28 1.43
CA GLY A 56 -11.04 2.73 2.83
C GLY A 56 -9.65 3.16 3.29
N VAL A 57 -8.76 3.45 2.35
CA VAL A 57 -7.40 3.95 2.64
C VAL A 57 -7.43 5.41 3.06
N GLY A 58 -8.39 6.20 2.54
CA GLY A 58 -8.57 7.62 2.84
C GLY A 58 -7.70 8.57 2.02
N PHE A 59 -6.94 8.05 1.06
CA PHE A 59 -6.11 8.83 0.14
C PHE A 59 -5.77 8.01 -1.11
N SER A 60 -5.34 8.70 -2.17
CA SER A 60 -4.77 8.07 -3.35
C SER A 60 -3.32 7.67 -3.05
N PRO A 61 -2.99 6.38 -2.98
CA PRO A 61 -1.63 5.93 -2.69
C PRO A 61 -0.71 6.14 -3.90
N THR A 62 0.59 6.30 -3.61
CA THR A 62 1.66 6.35 -4.62
C THR A 62 2.60 5.13 -4.52
N GLY A 63 2.44 4.32 -3.46
CA GLY A 63 3.24 3.11 -3.28
C GLY A 63 2.58 2.13 -2.33
N LEU A 64 2.88 0.87 -2.50
CA LEU A 64 2.33 -0.25 -1.75
C LEU A 64 3.44 -1.19 -1.28
N ILE A 65 3.31 -1.69 -0.06
CA ILE A 65 4.13 -2.79 0.45
C ILE A 65 3.19 -3.88 0.95
N ALA A 66 3.32 -5.09 0.41
CA ALA A 66 2.50 -6.23 0.82
C ALA A 66 3.31 -7.26 1.60
N LEU A 67 2.65 -7.84 2.60
CA LEU A 67 3.07 -9.08 3.27
C LEU A 67 1.91 -10.05 3.17
N ALA A 68 2.17 -11.23 2.63
CA ALA A 68 1.18 -12.27 2.42
C ALA A 68 1.66 -13.62 2.94
N THR A 69 0.73 -14.42 3.41
CA THR A 69 0.98 -15.80 3.86
C THR A 69 -0.09 -16.71 3.30
N VAL A 70 0.28 -17.93 2.99
CA VAL A 70 -0.65 -18.98 2.58
C VAL A 70 -1.05 -19.79 3.79
N ALA A 71 -2.35 -19.95 3.99
CA ALA A 71 -2.89 -20.72 5.10
C ALA A 71 -2.37 -22.18 5.09
N SER A 72 -1.96 -22.66 6.24
CA SER A 72 -1.49 -24.05 6.45
C SER A 72 -0.27 -24.46 5.65
N THR A 73 0.56 -23.49 5.23
CA THR A 73 1.82 -23.76 4.54
C THR A 73 2.94 -22.87 5.09
N SER A 74 4.17 -23.14 4.65
CA SER A 74 5.35 -22.29 4.95
C SER A 74 5.60 -21.25 3.85
N ILE A 75 4.59 -20.93 3.02
CA ILE A 75 4.73 -20.00 1.92
C ILE A 75 4.39 -18.60 2.43
N ALA A 76 5.31 -17.67 2.24
CA ALA A 76 5.12 -16.25 2.46
C ALA A 76 5.57 -15.48 1.24
N SER A 77 4.95 -14.33 1.00
CA SER A 77 5.30 -13.42 -0.08
C SER A 77 5.35 -12.00 0.47
N TRP A 78 6.28 -11.21 0.00
CA TRP A 78 6.26 -9.77 0.14
C TRP A 78 6.46 -9.12 -1.21
N GLY A 79 5.81 -7.99 -1.40
CA GLY A 79 5.83 -7.28 -2.65
C GLY A 79 5.92 -5.78 -2.44
N PHE A 80 6.44 -5.12 -3.44
CA PHE A 80 6.53 -3.67 -3.53
C PHE A 80 5.92 -3.27 -4.87
N GLY A 81 5.20 -2.18 -4.88
CA GLY A 81 4.63 -1.66 -6.11
C GLY A 81 4.35 -0.17 -5.99
N ASP A 82 4.37 0.50 -7.11
CA ASP A 82 3.96 1.87 -7.31
C ASP A 82 2.96 1.94 -8.48
N ASP A 83 2.80 3.07 -9.11
CA ASP A 83 1.90 3.25 -10.25
C ASP A 83 2.45 2.66 -11.57
N ALA A 84 3.69 2.23 -11.59
CA ALA A 84 4.34 1.63 -12.75
C ALA A 84 4.15 0.11 -12.74
N VAL A 85 3.09 -0.37 -13.35
CA VAL A 85 2.67 -1.79 -13.42
C VAL A 85 3.80 -2.77 -13.83
N ALA A 86 4.90 -2.26 -14.37
CA ALA A 86 6.04 -3.06 -14.85
C ALA A 86 7.10 -3.36 -13.76
N GLU A 87 7.03 -2.74 -12.59
CA GLU A 87 8.07 -2.82 -11.56
C GLU A 87 7.66 -3.63 -10.31
N ASP A 88 6.48 -4.24 -10.33
CA ASP A 88 6.06 -5.10 -9.23
C ASP A 88 7.07 -6.22 -9.04
N SER A 89 7.60 -6.34 -7.84
CA SER A 89 8.47 -7.42 -7.47
C SER A 89 7.96 -8.11 -6.22
N SER A 90 7.98 -9.41 -6.20
CA SER A 90 7.67 -10.18 -5.00
C SER A 90 8.72 -11.25 -4.78
N THR A 91 8.94 -11.56 -3.52
CA THR A 91 9.85 -12.63 -3.12
C THR A 91 9.04 -13.68 -2.38
N MET A 92 9.19 -14.92 -2.75
CA MET A 92 8.50 -16.05 -2.15
C MET A 92 9.46 -16.86 -1.26
N LEU A 93 8.98 -17.23 -0.10
CA LEU A 93 9.59 -18.27 0.74
C LEU A 93 8.82 -19.58 0.54
N SER A 94 9.41 -20.54 -0.13
CA SER A 94 8.88 -21.89 -0.23
C SER A 94 9.94 -22.86 0.31
N ASN A 95 9.65 -23.58 1.38
CA ASN A 95 10.45 -24.68 1.90
C ASN A 95 11.98 -24.43 1.95
N GLN A 96 12.42 -23.19 2.21
CA GLN A 96 13.81 -22.72 2.27
C GLN A 96 14.38 -22.05 1.01
N ASP A 97 13.61 -21.98 -0.09
CA ASP A 97 14.06 -21.27 -1.29
C ASP A 97 13.43 -19.88 -1.39
N PHE A 98 14.29 -18.87 -1.52
CA PHE A 98 13.87 -17.52 -1.87
C PHE A 98 13.92 -17.37 -3.38
N ALA A 99 12.80 -17.03 -4.00
CA ALA A 99 12.75 -16.68 -5.40
C ALA A 99 12.20 -15.28 -5.58
N ALA A 100 12.95 -14.41 -6.22
CA ALA A 100 12.45 -13.13 -6.70
C ALA A 100 11.59 -13.37 -7.94
N GLN A 101 10.39 -12.80 -7.95
CA GLN A 101 9.44 -12.88 -9.04
C GLN A 101 9.13 -11.46 -9.53
N ALA A 102 9.67 -11.10 -10.67
CA ALA A 102 9.35 -9.84 -11.32
C ALA A 102 7.95 -9.91 -11.97
N GLY A 103 7.24 -8.80 -11.95
CA GLY A 103 5.92 -8.67 -12.58
C GLY A 103 4.75 -9.14 -11.73
N TYR A 104 4.97 -9.43 -10.44
CA TYR A 104 3.91 -9.76 -9.50
C TYR A 104 4.07 -8.95 -8.21
N PHE A 105 2.97 -8.41 -7.72
CA PHE A 105 2.92 -7.73 -6.42
C PHE A 105 2.85 -8.71 -5.26
N MET A 106 2.13 -9.82 -5.42
CA MET A 106 2.14 -10.96 -4.49
C MET A 106 2.21 -12.25 -5.29
N TYR A 107 3.03 -13.18 -4.82
CA TYR A 107 3.26 -14.44 -5.50
C TYR A 107 3.28 -15.59 -4.49
N ALA A 108 2.35 -16.52 -4.63
CA ALA A 108 2.30 -17.75 -3.87
C ALA A 108 2.23 -18.93 -4.84
N SER A 109 3.19 -19.82 -4.80
CA SER A 109 3.26 -20.99 -5.69
C SER A 109 3.92 -22.16 -4.98
N ASP A 110 3.68 -23.35 -5.47
CA ASP A 110 4.43 -24.56 -5.11
C ASP A 110 5.01 -25.24 -6.35
N ASN A 111 5.84 -26.26 -6.11
CA ASN A 111 6.45 -27.02 -7.18
C ASN A 111 5.48 -27.97 -7.91
N ALA A 112 4.21 -28.04 -7.48
CA ALA A 112 3.17 -28.88 -8.08
C ALA A 112 2.27 -28.09 -9.07
N GLY A 113 2.67 -26.88 -9.44
CA GLY A 113 1.95 -26.05 -10.42
C GLY A 113 0.70 -25.35 -9.86
N ARG A 114 0.53 -25.35 -8.54
CA ARG A 114 -0.50 -24.54 -7.90
C ARG A 114 0.08 -23.15 -7.64
N TYR A 115 -0.66 -22.13 -7.99
CA TYR A 115 -0.29 -20.76 -7.69
C TYR A 115 -1.52 -19.87 -7.49
N LEU A 116 -1.32 -18.80 -6.73
CA LEU A 116 -2.19 -17.64 -6.66
C LEU A 116 -1.30 -16.41 -6.62
N VAL A 117 -1.46 -15.53 -7.59
CA VAL A 117 -0.61 -14.34 -7.76
C VAL A 117 -1.47 -13.12 -7.97
N ALA A 118 -0.95 -11.97 -7.57
CA ALA A 118 -1.59 -10.67 -7.78
C ALA A 118 -0.66 -9.68 -8.43
N VAL A 119 -1.21 -8.85 -9.30
CA VAL A 119 -0.59 -7.64 -9.83
C VAL A 119 -1.41 -6.42 -9.40
N ILE A 120 -0.78 -5.26 -9.28
CA ILE A 120 -1.48 -4.00 -9.11
C ILE A 120 -2.09 -3.64 -10.47
N LYS A 121 -3.43 -3.52 -10.52
CA LYS A 121 -4.13 -3.09 -11.72
C LYS A 121 -4.20 -1.57 -11.80
N THR A 122 -4.60 -0.95 -10.69
CA THR A 122 -4.73 0.51 -10.57
C THR A 122 -4.46 0.94 -9.13
N LEU A 123 -3.89 2.13 -8.98
CA LEU A 123 -3.94 2.89 -7.74
C LEU A 123 -5.14 3.84 -7.84
N ASP A 124 -6.07 3.72 -6.90
CA ASP A 124 -7.36 4.39 -6.94
C ASP A 124 -7.36 5.60 -5.97
N ALA A 125 -8.39 6.45 -6.05
CA ALA A 125 -8.48 7.63 -5.19
C ALA A 125 -8.54 7.30 -3.69
N ASP A 126 -8.93 6.06 -3.33
CA ASP A 126 -9.11 5.59 -1.95
C ASP A 126 -8.57 4.17 -1.75
N GLY A 127 -7.50 3.80 -2.47
CA GLY A 127 -6.91 2.48 -2.35
C GLY A 127 -6.31 1.93 -3.63
N CYS A 128 -6.53 0.64 -3.91
CA CYS A 128 -6.05 0.02 -5.16
C CYS A 128 -6.99 -1.10 -5.63
N THR A 129 -6.85 -1.46 -6.89
CA THR A 129 -7.43 -2.68 -7.45
C THR A 129 -6.31 -3.66 -7.79
N LEU A 130 -6.42 -4.88 -7.27
CA LEU A 130 -5.52 -5.99 -7.59
C LEU A 130 -6.19 -6.90 -8.61
N THR A 131 -5.44 -7.35 -9.61
CA THR A 131 -5.85 -8.46 -10.49
C THR A 131 -5.17 -9.75 -10.06
N TRP A 132 -5.98 -10.76 -9.78
CA TRP A 132 -5.54 -12.07 -9.35
C TRP A 132 -5.53 -13.07 -10.52
N SER A 133 -4.50 -13.91 -10.55
CA SER A 133 -4.40 -15.05 -11.44
C SER A 133 -4.15 -16.32 -10.62
N LYS A 134 -4.70 -17.43 -11.08
CA LYS A 134 -4.66 -18.71 -10.38
C LYS A 134 -4.33 -19.86 -11.33
N GLY A 135 -3.50 -20.80 -10.84
CA GLY A 135 -3.27 -22.10 -11.49
C GLY A 135 -3.56 -23.26 -10.54
N GLY A 136 -4.04 -24.35 -11.09
CA GLY A 136 -4.42 -25.53 -10.32
C GLY A 136 -5.51 -25.25 -9.28
N ALA A 137 -5.42 -25.88 -8.12
CA ALA A 137 -6.37 -25.68 -7.02
C ALA A 137 -6.27 -24.29 -6.38
N GLY A 138 -5.15 -23.58 -6.60
CA GLY A 138 -4.86 -22.29 -5.95
C GLY A 138 -4.60 -22.43 -4.45
N TYR A 139 -4.60 -21.28 -3.78
CA TYR A 139 -4.38 -21.17 -2.34
C TYR A 139 -5.35 -20.21 -1.70
N ASP A 140 -5.55 -20.38 -0.40
CA ASP A 140 -6.12 -19.35 0.46
C ASP A 140 -4.96 -18.48 0.96
N ILE A 141 -4.95 -17.22 0.61
CA ILE A 141 -3.91 -16.26 0.98
C ILE A 141 -4.50 -15.19 1.91
N LEU A 142 -3.77 -14.89 2.97
CA LEU A 142 -4.02 -13.77 3.85
C LEU A 142 -2.91 -12.75 3.66
N TYR A 143 -3.25 -11.48 3.57
CA TYR A 143 -2.26 -10.44 3.35
C TYR A 143 -2.56 -9.15 4.09
N ARG A 144 -1.52 -8.37 4.28
CA ARG A 144 -1.59 -6.97 4.73
C ARG A 144 -0.85 -6.10 3.74
N ILE A 145 -1.46 -4.99 3.40
CA ILE A 145 -0.86 -4.00 2.52
C ILE A 145 -0.73 -2.69 3.28
N LEU A 146 0.50 -2.17 3.32
CA LEU A 146 0.81 -0.81 3.73
C LEU A 146 0.70 0.09 2.51
N PHE A 147 -0.22 1.04 2.56
CA PHE A 147 -0.42 2.08 1.55
C PHE A 147 0.40 3.30 1.95
N LEU A 148 1.13 3.85 1.00
CA LEU A 148 2.01 5.01 1.14
C LEU A 148 1.52 6.13 0.23
N ARG A 149 1.64 7.39 0.72
CA ARG A 149 1.35 8.58 -0.07
C ARG A 149 2.60 9.44 -0.22
#